data_c560cd138b2ec9c914abfd35239ecdf9
#
_entry.id   c560cd138b2ec9c914abfd35239ecdf9
#
_cell.length_a   1.000
_cell.length_b   1.000
_cell.length_c   1.000
_cell.angle_alpha   90.00
_cell.angle_beta   90.00
_cell.angle_gamma   90.00
#
_symmetry.space_group_name_H-M   'P 1'
#
loop_
_entity.id
_entity.type
_entity.pdbx_description
1 polymer ?
#
loop_
_entity_poly.entity_id
_entity_poly.type
_entity_poly.pdbx_seq_one_letter_code
_entity_poly.pdbx_strand_id
1 'polypeptide(L)'
;MKRFVLLLIVSLLVAGASGQTRKVQNRPYIDQRKWHYGFLAGIHMQDLKFVNNGYVTEDGQVWFADVPEYSPGFSVGVLGELYLNKYMSLRLVPTLHFGDKKVIFREQTSGETESQNVKSAYLAFPVDLKFSAER
;
A
#
# COMPACT_ATOMS: atom_id res chain seq x y z
N MET A 1 25.29 -27.26 4.49
CA MET A 1 24.27 -26.59 3.66
C MET A 1 24.04 -25.12 4.02
N LYS A 2 23.79 -24.77 5.29
CA LYS A 2 23.55 -23.34 5.70
C LYS A 2 24.71 -22.39 5.34
N ARG A 3 25.95 -22.81 5.44
CA ARG A 3 27.14 -21.99 5.10
C ARG A 3 27.26 -21.75 3.59
N PHE A 4 26.87 -22.71 2.76
CA PHE A 4 26.86 -22.54 1.30
C PHE A 4 25.76 -21.56 0.85
N VAL A 5 24.59 -21.61 1.46
CA VAL A 5 23.49 -20.66 1.18
C VAL A 5 23.92 -19.24 1.54
N LEU A 6 24.59 -19.06 2.66
CA LEU A 6 25.06 -17.76 3.12
C LEU A 6 26.14 -17.18 2.19
N LEU A 7 27.06 -18.01 1.72
CA LEU A 7 28.07 -17.61 0.72
C LEU A 7 27.43 -17.22 -0.60
N LEU A 8 26.39 -17.94 -1.05
CA LEU A 8 25.68 -17.64 -2.27
C LEU A 8 24.91 -16.32 -2.18
N ILE A 9 24.28 -16.02 -1.04
CA ILE A 9 23.61 -14.74 -0.80
C ILE A 9 24.63 -13.58 -0.79
N VAL A 10 25.77 -13.76 -0.12
CA VAL A 10 26.83 -12.73 -0.09
C VAL A 10 27.41 -12.49 -1.49
N SER A 11 27.63 -13.54 -2.29
CA SER A 11 28.12 -13.36 -3.66
C SER A 11 27.12 -12.64 -4.58
N LEU A 12 25.82 -12.88 -4.42
CA LEU A 12 24.77 -12.16 -5.14
C LEU A 12 24.72 -10.68 -4.76
N LEU A 13 24.89 -10.35 -3.48
CA LEU A 13 24.94 -8.97 -3.00
C LEU A 13 26.17 -8.22 -3.55
N VAL A 14 27.34 -8.87 -3.60
CA VAL A 14 28.56 -8.28 -4.14
C VAL A 14 28.47 -8.08 -5.67
N ALA A 15 27.86 -9.03 -6.40
CA ALA A 15 27.64 -8.90 -7.83
C ALA A 15 26.68 -7.74 -8.17
N GLY A 16 25.65 -7.50 -7.31
CA GLY A 16 24.75 -6.36 -7.46
C GLY A 16 25.44 -5.01 -7.25
N ALA A 17 26.45 -4.92 -6.39
CA ALA A 17 27.18 -3.68 -6.11
C ALA A 17 28.08 -3.22 -7.27
N SER A 18 28.53 -4.13 -8.11
CA SER A 18 29.42 -3.81 -9.25
C SER A 18 28.71 -3.15 -10.44
N GLY A 19 27.36 -3.11 -10.42
CA GLY A 19 26.54 -2.52 -11.49
C GLY A 19 26.50 -0.99 -11.50
N GLN A 20 27.05 -0.30 -10.49
CA GLN A 20 26.90 1.16 -10.34
C GLN A 20 27.98 2.01 -11.00
N THR A 21 28.86 1.46 -11.80
CA THR A 21 29.95 2.20 -12.46
C THR A 21 29.54 2.97 -13.73
N ARG A 22 28.27 2.90 -14.15
CA ARG A 22 27.78 3.78 -15.22
C ARG A 22 27.49 5.16 -14.64
N LYS A 23 28.29 6.14 -15.04
CA LYS A 23 27.95 7.56 -14.86
C LYS A 23 26.49 7.75 -15.27
N VAL A 24 25.68 8.19 -14.34
CA VAL A 24 24.28 8.57 -14.61
C VAL A 24 24.36 9.67 -15.68
N GLN A 25 23.98 9.34 -16.90
CA GLN A 25 23.86 10.34 -17.95
C GLN A 25 22.71 11.26 -17.53
N ASN A 26 23.07 12.45 -17.06
CA ASN A 26 22.12 13.49 -16.80
C ASN A 26 21.42 13.83 -18.14
N ARG A 27 20.14 13.48 -18.28
CA ARG A 27 19.37 13.82 -19.46
C ARG A 27 18.72 15.19 -19.23
N PRO A 28 19.31 16.28 -19.78
CA PRO A 28 18.94 17.65 -19.41
C PRO A 28 17.50 18.03 -19.76
N TYR A 29 16.79 17.23 -20.55
CA TYR A 29 15.41 17.52 -21.01
C TYR A 29 14.39 16.47 -20.59
N ILE A 30 14.70 15.62 -19.62
CA ILE A 30 13.79 14.57 -19.21
C ILE A 30 12.51 15.14 -18.59
N ASP A 31 12.65 16.24 -17.86
CA ASP A 31 11.55 16.94 -17.20
C ASP A 31 10.61 17.68 -18.16
N GLN A 32 11.03 17.88 -19.43
CA GLN A 32 10.25 18.55 -20.46
C GLN A 32 9.39 17.59 -21.29
N ARG A 33 9.44 16.30 -20.99
CA ARG A 33 8.57 15.33 -21.67
C ARG A 33 7.13 15.58 -21.26
N LYS A 34 6.22 15.45 -22.24
CA LYS A 34 4.77 15.60 -22.00
C LYS A 34 4.22 14.52 -21.08
N TRP A 35 4.83 13.32 -21.09
CA TRP A 35 4.37 12.17 -20.34
C TRP A 35 5.50 11.64 -19.45
N HIS A 36 5.17 11.48 -18.18
CA HIS A 36 5.99 10.75 -17.22
C HIS A 36 5.18 9.57 -16.70
N TYR A 37 5.83 8.45 -16.53
CA TYR A 37 5.20 7.26 -15.95
C TYR A 37 6.14 6.62 -14.96
N GLY A 38 5.55 5.96 -14.00
CA GLY A 38 6.26 5.26 -12.95
C GLY A 38 5.42 4.17 -12.33
N PHE A 39 5.98 3.48 -11.37
CA PHE A 39 5.26 2.53 -10.54
C PHE A 39 5.48 2.86 -9.08
N LEU A 40 4.53 2.44 -8.26
CA LEU A 40 4.54 2.63 -6.82
C LEU A 40 4.34 1.27 -6.17
N ALA A 41 5.14 0.98 -5.16
CA ALA A 41 4.94 -0.14 -4.27
C ALA A 41 5.08 0.36 -2.84
N GLY A 42 4.18 -0.03 -1.97
CA GLY A 42 4.16 0.44 -0.59
C GLY A 42 3.61 -0.60 0.37
N ILE A 43 3.97 -0.45 1.63
CA ILE A 43 3.41 -1.19 2.75
C ILE A 43 2.58 -0.20 3.55
N HIS A 44 1.38 -0.59 3.94
CA HIS A 44 0.50 0.24 4.74
C HIS A 44 -0.12 -0.59 5.86
N MET A 45 -0.57 0.10 6.89
CA MET A 45 -1.39 -0.48 7.94
C MET A 45 -2.80 0.09 7.80
N GLN A 46 -3.79 -0.80 7.77
CA GLN A 46 -5.19 -0.41 7.69
C GLN A 46 -5.87 -0.68 9.02
N ASP A 47 -6.62 0.29 9.47
CA ASP A 47 -7.49 0.16 10.62
C ASP A 47 -8.96 0.22 10.17
N LEU A 48 -9.82 -0.54 10.85
CA LEU A 48 -11.27 -0.50 10.67
C LEU A 48 -11.90 -0.01 11.97
N LYS A 49 -12.55 1.13 11.89
CA LYS A 49 -13.33 1.62 13.00
C LYS A 49 -14.75 1.08 12.91
N PHE A 50 -15.13 0.20 13.85
CA PHE A 50 -16.48 -0.28 13.97
C PHE A 50 -17.30 0.68 14.84
N VAL A 51 -18.52 0.93 14.42
CA VAL A 51 -19.51 1.61 15.23
C VAL A 51 -20.57 0.58 15.61
N ASN A 52 -20.54 0.15 16.86
CA ASN A 52 -21.53 -0.77 17.38
C ASN A 52 -22.86 -0.01 17.51
N ASN A 53 -23.89 -0.48 16.81
CA ASN A 53 -25.23 0.09 16.83
C ASN A 53 -26.17 -0.54 17.86
N GLY A 54 -25.65 -1.42 18.72
CA GLY A 54 -26.43 -2.09 19.76
C GLY A 54 -27.42 -3.12 19.23
N TYR A 55 -27.13 -3.72 18.09
CA TYR A 55 -27.99 -4.77 17.54
C TYR A 55 -28.04 -5.98 18.46
N VAL A 56 -29.26 -6.37 18.82
CA VAL A 56 -29.55 -7.58 19.61
C VAL A 56 -30.05 -8.64 18.66
N THR A 57 -29.43 -9.82 18.69
CA THR A 57 -29.85 -10.98 17.90
C THR A 57 -31.20 -11.49 18.39
N GLU A 58 -31.94 -12.24 17.58
CA GLU A 58 -33.24 -12.86 17.94
C GLU A 58 -33.15 -13.71 19.21
N ASP A 59 -31.99 -14.28 19.50
CA ASP A 59 -31.69 -15.04 20.72
C ASP A 59 -31.35 -14.18 21.94
N GLY A 60 -31.44 -12.84 21.83
CA GLY A 60 -31.15 -11.89 22.90
C GLY A 60 -29.68 -11.64 23.15
N GLN A 61 -28.77 -12.09 22.29
CA GLN A 61 -27.34 -11.93 22.40
C GLN A 61 -26.90 -10.58 21.83
N VAL A 62 -25.98 -9.93 22.52
CA VAL A 62 -25.36 -8.66 22.07
C VAL A 62 -23.90 -8.93 21.69
N TRP A 63 -23.60 -8.72 20.42
CA TRP A 63 -22.27 -8.92 19.87
C TRP A 63 -21.56 -7.60 19.63
N PHE A 64 -20.31 -7.51 20.09
CA PHE A 64 -19.42 -6.39 19.82
C PHE A 64 -18.34 -6.83 18.85
N ALA A 65 -18.15 -6.04 17.79
CA ALA A 65 -17.02 -6.20 16.90
C ALA A 65 -15.84 -5.42 17.45
N ASP A 66 -14.71 -6.08 17.59
CA ASP A 66 -13.44 -5.49 17.99
C ASP A 66 -12.36 -5.83 16.95
N VAL A 67 -11.45 -4.90 16.71
CA VAL A 67 -10.30 -5.10 15.83
C VAL A 67 -9.02 -5.07 16.65
N PRO A 68 -8.58 -6.21 17.13
CA PRO A 68 -7.47 -6.25 18.06
C PRO A 68 -6.11 -6.07 17.42
N GLU A 69 -5.98 -6.23 16.11
CA GLU A 69 -4.68 -6.27 15.46
C GLU A 69 -4.64 -5.43 14.19
N TYR A 70 -3.60 -4.58 14.12
CA TYR A 70 -3.20 -3.93 12.90
C TYR A 70 -2.64 -4.97 11.94
N SER A 71 -3.33 -5.24 10.85
CA SER A 71 -2.82 -6.14 9.83
C SER A 71 -2.05 -5.34 8.78
N PRO A 72 -0.82 -5.74 8.47
CA PRO A 72 -0.08 -5.12 7.39
C PRO A 72 -0.75 -5.43 6.05
N GLY A 73 -0.87 -4.40 5.22
CA GLY A 73 -1.29 -4.51 3.84
C GLY A 73 -0.19 -4.05 2.90
N PHE A 74 -0.33 -4.34 1.64
CA PHE A 74 0.57 -3.83 0.62
C PHE A 74 -0.22 -3.15 -0.51
N SER A 75 0.42 -2.21 -1.15
CA SER A 75 -0.15 -1.47 -2.27
C SER A 75 0.79 -1.46 -3.46
N VAL A 76 0.21 -1.61 -4.63
CA VAL A 76 0.90 -1.47 -5.90
C VAL A 76 0.12 -0.52 -6.79
N GLY A 77 0.81 0.34 -7.47
CA GLY A 77 0.19 1.33 -8.34
C GLY A 77 1.08 1.71 -9.50
N VAL A 78 0.45 2.35 -10.47
CA VAL A 78 1.15 2.99 -11.58
C VAL A 78 0.92 4.49 -11.50
N LEU A 79 1.91 5.25 -11.90
CA LEU A 79 1.88 6.69 -11.91
C LEU A 79 1.94 7.16 -13.35
N GLY A 80 0.99 7.99 -13.75
CA GLY A 80 1.00 8.71 -15.00
C GLY A 80 0.94 10.20 -14.72
N GLU A 81 1.88 10.97 -15.24
CA GLU A 81 1.88 12.43 -15.15
C GLU A 81 1.87 13.02 -16.54
N LEU A 82 0.89 13.87 -16.81
CA LEU A 82 0.74 14.61 -18.04
C LEU A 82 1.10 16.07 -17.81
N TYR A 83 2.09 16.52 -18.51
CA TYR A 83 2.51 17.91 -18.51
C TYR A 83 1.54 18.76 -19.35
N LEU A 84 0.84 19.67 -18.69
CA LEU A 84 -0.14 20.56 -19.33
C LEU A 84 0.50 21.88 -19.76
N ASN A 85 1.27 22.50 -18.85
CA ASN A 85 1.90 23.79 -19.07
C ASN A 85 3.14 23.91 -18.16
N LYS A 86 3.96 24.96 -18.34
CA LYS A 86 5.16 25.27 -17.54
C LYS A 86 4.91 25.27 -16.03
N TYR A 87 3.68 25.55 -15.62
CA TYR A 87 3.29 25.69 -14.23
C TYR A 87 2.37 24.58 -13.72
N MET A 88 1.85 23.73 -14.61
CA MET A 88 0.82 22.76 -14.25
C MET A 88 1.09 21.39 -14.86
N SER A 89 0.96 20.36 -14.07
CA SER A 89 0.89 18.98 -14.52
C SER A 89 -0.25 18.23 -13.84
N LEU A 90 -0.89 17.33 -14.56
CA LEU A 90 -1.93 16.44 -14.08
C LEU A 90 -1.31 15.09 -13.80
N ARG A 91 -1.50 14.58 -12.59
CA ARG A 91 -1.00 13.28 -12.15
C ARG A 91 -2.15 12.37 -11.80
N LEU A 92 -2.11 11.15 -12.30
CA LEU A 92 -3.03 10.06 -11.99
C LEU A 92 -2.23 8.89 -11.42
N VAL A 93 -2.66 8.36 -10.28
CA VAL A 93 -1.96 7.26 -9.59
C VAL A 93 -2.93 6.15 -9.23
N PRO A 94 -3.47 5.39 -10.22
CA PRO A 94 -4.28 4.23 -9.91
C PRO A 94 -3.48 3.24 -9.05
N THR A 95 -3.98 2.96 -7.87
CA THR A 95 -3.29 2.15 -6.86
C THR A 95 -4.24 1.08 -6.34
N LEU A 96 -3.77 -0.17 -6.37
CA LEU A 96 -4.47 -1.31 -5.81
C LEU A 96 -3.91 -1.59 -4.42
N HIS A 97 -4.79 -1.62 -3.44
CA HIS A 97 -4.47 -1.87 -2.05
C HIS A 97 -5.01 -3.23 -1.64
N PHE A 98 -4.15 -4.02 -1.03
CA PHE A 98 -4.48 -5.34 -0.50
C PHE A 98 -4.26 -5.33 1.01
N GLY A 99 -5.20 -5.88 1.75
CA GLY A 99 -5.06 -6.01 3.19
C GLY A 99 -5.98 -7.09 3.72
N ASP A 100 -5.45 -7.94 4.59
CA ASP A 100 -6.22 -8.93 5.33
C ASP A 100 -6.48 -8.37 6.73
N LYS A 101 -7.70 -8.51 7.22
CA LYS A 101 -8.11 -8.03 8.54
C LYS A 101 -8.76 -9.13 9.32
N LYS A 102 -8.32 -9.29 10.56
CA LYS A 102 -8.94 -10.17 11.51
C LYS A 102 -9.93 -9.38 12.36
N VAL A 103 -11.19 -9.72 12.28
CA VAL A 103 -12.26 -9.16 13.09
C VAL A 103 -12.60 -10.16 14.17
N ILE A 104 -12.64 -9.73 15.41
CA ILE A 104 -13.05 -10.55 16.55
C ILE A 104 -14.41 -10.05 17.01
N PHE A 105 -15.38 -10.94 17.01
CA PHE A 105 -16.69 -10.72 17.59
C PHE A 105 -16.69 -11.32 18.99
N ARG A 106 -17.09 -10.52 19.95
CA ARG A 106 -17.22 -10.96 21.35
C ARG A 106 -18.66 -10.81 21.81
N GLU A 107 -19.21 -11.88 22.34
CA GLU A 107 -20.49 -11.83 23.00
C GLU A 107 -20.35 -11.27 24.42
N GLN A 108 -21.25 -10.39 24.80
CA GLN A 108 -21.19 -9.65 26.06
C GLN A 108 -21.51 -10.54 27.28
N THR A 109 -22.38 -11.54 27.12
CA THR A 109 -22.89 -12.33 28.24
C THR A 109 -22.10 -13.58 28.51
N SER A 110 -21.77 -14.37 27.47
CA SER A 110 -21.02 -15.63 27.61
C SER A 110 -19.51 -15.44 27.49
N GLY A 111 -19.06 -14.32 26.95
CA GLY A 111 -17.64 -14.10 26.65
C GLY A 111 -17.14 -14.93 25.47
N GLU A 112 -18.05 -15.55 24.72
CA GLU A 112 -17.71 -16.33 23.53
C GLU A 112 -17.08 -15.43 22.47
N THR A 113 -16.05 -15.93 21.83
CA THR A 113 -15.27 -15.13 20.88
C THR A 113 -15.23 -15.84 19.53
N GLU A 114 -15.72 -15.19 18.50
CA GLU A 114 -15.64 -15.67 17.14
C GLU A 114 -14.71 -14.76 16.32
N SER A 115 -13.80 -15.37 15.56
CA SER A 115 -12.84 -14.63 14.74
C SER A 115 -13.12 -14.85 13.26
N GLN A 116 -13.24 -13.77 12.50
CA GLN A 116 -13.45 -13.80 11.06
C GLN A 116 -12.35 -13.05 10.33
N ASN A 117 -11.75 -13.67 9.32
CA ASN A 117 -10.79 -13.03 8.45
C ASN A 117 -11.50 -12.35 7.28
N VAL A 118 -11.36 -11.05 7.19
CA VAL A 118 -11.91 -10.24 6.10
C VAL A 118 -10.76 -9.85 5.17
N LYS A 119 -10.77 -10.40 3.97
CA LYS A 119 -9.83 -10.02 2.91
C LYS A 119 -10.39 -8.81 2.19
N SER A 120 -9.67 -7.70 2.23
CA SER A 120 -10.07 -6.47 1.55
C SER A 120 -9.09 -6.11 0.45
N ALA A 121 -9.63 -5.88 -0.74
CA ALA A 121 -8.91 -5.28 -1.84
C ALA A 121 -9.71 -4.10 -2.36
N TYR A 122 -9.08 -2.95 -2.51
CA TYR A 122 -9.73 -1.79 -3.09
C TYR A 122 -8.80 -1.05 -4.05
N LEU A 123 -9.41 -0.42 -5.02
CA LEU A 123 -8.73 0.33 -6.04
C LEU A 123 -8.98 1.82 -5.81
N ALA A 124 -7.91 2.57 -5.62
CA ALA A 124 -7.95 4.02 -5.48
C ALA A 124 -7.48 4.69 -6.77
N PHE A 125 -8.14 5.77 -7.16
CA PHE A 125 -7.78 6.60 -8.30
C PHE A 125 -7.53 8.04 -7.86
N PRO A 126 -6.43 8.34 -7.18
CA PRO A 126 -6.10 9.72 -6.86
C PRO A 126 -5.73 10.49 -8.13
N VAL A 127 -6.29 11.68 -8.25
CA VAL A 127 -6.00 12.63 -9.33
C VAL A 127 -5.46 13.89 -8.70
N ASP A 128 -4.23 14.22 -8.99
CA ASP A 128 -3.54 15.35 -8.41
C ASP A 128 -3.24 16.40 -9.49
N LEU A 129 -3.50 17.65 -9.18
CA LEU A 129 -3.06 18.77 -9.98
C LEU A 129 -1.84 19.39 -9.31
N LYS A 130 -0.68 19.26 -9.95
CA LYS A 130 0.57 19.75 -9.43
C LYS A 130 0.88 21.11 -10.03
N PHE A 131 1.14 22.07 -9.16
CA PHE A 131 1.64 23.40 -9.53
C PHE A 131 3.13 23.49 -9.24
N SER A 132 3.90 23.91 -10.21
CA SER A 132 5.35 24.15 -10.04
C SER A 132 5.65 25.62 -10.25
N ALA A 133 6.52 26.18 -9.43
CA ALA A 133 7.17 27.44 -9.79
C ALA A 133 8.05 27.23 -11.02
N GLU A 134 8.27 28.27 -11.79
CA GLU A 134 9.06 28.24 -13.03
C GLU A 134 10.41 27.52 -12.81
N ARG A 135 10.70 26.56 -13.69
CA ARG A 135 12.00 25.87 -13.76
C ARG A 135 12.84 26.46 -14.87
#